data_143893072fd712ad058c143d627edeb8
#
_entry.id   143893072fd712ad058c143d627edeb8
#
_cell.length_a   1.000
_cell.length_b   1.000
_cell.length_c   1.000
_cell.angle_alpha   90.00
_cell.angle_beta   90.00
_cell.angle_gamma   90.00
#
_symmetry.space_group_name_H-M   'P 1'
#
loop_
_entity.id
_entity.type
_entity.pdbx_description
1 polymer ?
#
loop_
_entity_poly.entity_id
_entity_poly.type
_entity_poly.pdbx_seq_one_letter_code
_entity_poly.pdbx_strand_id
1 'polypeptide(L)'
;MFDGKRWTTHDAYGNRIYLTHERWKHITDILNHPEMSDYEEHLKQTIQRGRRKQDSMNPRKYRYAKTFDDLAEDNTHIIAIVLFKFSTGDAGGLILNNYIVTAYQKEIG
;
A
#
# COMPACT_ATOMS: atom_id res chain seq x y z
N MET A 1 -22.16 1.50 -8.59
CA MET A 1 -22.00 0.33 -7.68
C MET A 1 -20.76 0.51 -6.83
N PHE A 2 -20.87 0.25 -5.55
CA PHE A 2 -19.76 0.32 -4.62
C PHE A 2 -18.83 -0.89 -4.82
N ASP A 3 -17.55 -0.64 -5.12
CA ASP A 3 -16.58 -1.68 -5.41
C ASP A 3 -15.63 -1.97 -4.24
N GLY A 4 -15.81 -1.30 -3.10
CA GLY A 4 -15.00 -1.48 -1.92
C GLY A 4 -13.68 -0.72 -1.92
N LYS A 5 -13.32 -0.08 -3.00
CA LYS A 5 -12.08 0.70 -3.08
C LYS A 5 -12.24 2.04 -2.40
N ARG A 6 -11.29 2.37 -1.54
CA ARG A 6 -11.21 3.68 -0.87
C ARG A 6 -10.58 4.70 -1.82
N TRP A 7 -9.49 4.33 -2.48
CA TRP A 7 -8.86 5.10 -3.55
C TRP A 7 -7.96 4.20 -4.39
N THR A 8 -7.64 4.72 -5.56
CA THR A 8 -6.69 4.10 -6.50
C THR A 8 -5.66 5.16 -6.87
N THR A 9 -4.42 4.76 -6.98
CA THR A 9 -3.35 5.63 -7.43
C THR A 9 -2.36 4.87 -8.31
N HIS A 10 -1.35 5.57 -8.83
CA HIS A 10 -0.32 4.96 -9.66
C HIS A 10 1.03 5.09 -8.98
N ASP A 11 1.86 4.05 -9.08
CA ASP A 11 3.23 4.12 -8.62
C ASP A 11 4.13 4.78 -9.68
N ALA A 12 5.42 4.97 -9.34
CA ALA A 12 6.39 5.56 -10.26
C ALA A 12 6.78 4.64 -11.43
N TYR A 13 6.29 3.41 -11.41
CA TYR A 13 6.63 2.36 -12.38
C TYR A 13 5.47 2.05 -13.34
N GLY A 14 4.40 2.86 -13.30
CA GLY A 14 3.26 2.70 -14.20
C GLY A 14 2.20 1.72 -13.74
N ASN A 15 2.23 1.28 -12.49
CA ASN A 15 1.26 0.32 -11.96
C ASN A 15 0.12 1.03 -11.25
N ARG A 16 -1.10 0.57 -11.49
CA ARG A 16 -2.28 1.02 -10.75
C ARG A 16 -2.42 0.19 -9.48
N ILE A 17 -2.52 0.86 -8.34
CA ILE A 17 -2.59 0.21 -7.03
C ILE A 17 -3.75 0.83 -6.25
N TYR A 18 -4.54 0.00 -5.57
CA TYR A 18 -5.68 0.49 -4.80
C TYR A 18 -5.63 0.05 -3.35
N LEU A 19 -6.35 0.79 -2.52
CA LEU A 19 -6.60 0.47 -1.12
C LEU A 19 -8.10 0.31 -0.93
N THR A 20 -8.52 -0.78 -0.30
CA THR A 20 -9.93 -0.98 0.05
C THR A 20 -10.26 -0.33 1.38
N HIS A 21 -11.54 0.00 1.60
CA HIS A 21 -12.00 0.48 2.91
C HIS A 21 -11.77 -0.58 3.99
N GLU A 22 -12.01 -1.84 3.67
CA GLU A 22 -11.79 -2.95 4.59
C GLU A 22 -10.32 -3.05 5.02
N ARG A 23 -9.39 -2.94 4.07
CA ARG A 23 -7.96 -2.98 4.38
C ARG A 23 -7.52 -1.78 5.20
N TRP A 24 -8.03 -0.60 4.89
CA TRP A 24 -7.73 0.59 5.69
C TRP A 24 -8.21 0.43 7.12
N LYS A 25 -9.40 -0.09 7.31
CA LYS A 25 -9.93 -0.38 8.64
C LYS A 25 -9.05 -1.40 9.39
N HIS A 26 -8.59 -2.44 8.70
CA HIS A 26 -7.69 -3.43 9.27
C HIS A 26 -6.34 -2.82 9.65
N ILE A 27 -5.75 -2.03 8.76
CA ILE A 27 -4.46 -1.36 9.02
C ILE A 27 -4.55 -0.47 10.25
N THR A 28 -5.61 0.31 10.37
CA THR A 28 -5.77 1.29 11.45
C THR A 28 -6.43 0.74 12.70
N ASP A 29 -6.73 -0.56 12.74
CA ASP A 29 -7.29 -1.20 13.93
C ASP A 29 -6.34 -1.03 15.12
N ILE A 30 -6.92 -0.90 16.32
CA ILE A 30 -6.15 -0.63 17.53
C ILE A 30 -5.14 -1.75 17.86
N LEU A 31 -5.39 -2.96 17.39
CA LEU A 31 -4.49 -4.10 17.59
C LEU A 31 -3.47 -4.25 16.46
N ASN A 32 -3.41 -3.31 15.55
CA ASN A 32 -2.51 -3.38 14.38
C ASN A 32 -1.67 -2.11 14.31
N HIS A 33 -2.00 -1.18 13.39
CA HIS A 33 -1.24 0.06 13.20
C HIS A 33 -2.15 1.29 13.32
N PRO A 34 -2.72 1.55 14.52
CA PRO A 34 -3.65 2.67 14.70
C PRO A 34 -3.04 4.04 14.41
N GLU A 35 -1.72 4.18 14.55
CA GLU A 35 -0.99 5.40 14.23
C GLU A 35 -1.14 5.79 12.76
N MET A 36 -1.42 4.84 11.87
CA MET A 36 -1.58 5.12 10.45
C MET A 36 -2.84 5.92 10.12
N SER A 37 -3.80 6.02 11.04
CA SER A 37 -5.06 6.74 10.77
C SER A 37 -4.85 8.20 10.37
N ASP A 38 -3.78 8.84 10.84
CA ASP A 38 -3.45 10.23 10.52
C ASP A 38 -2.47 10.34 9.33
N TYR A 39 -2.08 9.23 8.72
CA TYR A 39 -1.04 9.20 7.70
C TYR A 39 -1.50 8.59 6.38
N GLU A 40 -2.78 8.69 6.07
CA GLU A 40 -3.33 8.14 4.82
C GLU A 40 -2.73 8.79 3.58
N GLU A 41 -2.59 10.12 3.60
CA GLU A 41 -1.99 10.83 2.47
C GLU A 41 -0.50 10.46 2.32
N HIS A 42 0.21 10.29 3.43
CA HIS A 42 1.59 9.80 3.42
C HIS A 42 1.69 8.41 2.80
N LEU A 43 0.73 7.53 3.11
CA LEU A 43 0.66 6.20 2.49
C LEU A 43 0.49 6.31 0.99
N LYS A 44 -0.42 7.15 0.54
CA LYS A 44 -0.66 7.37 -0.89
C LYS A 44 0.60 7.86 -1.60
N GLN A 45 1.30 8.83 -0.99
CA GLN A 45 2.57 9.33 -1.53
C GLN A 45 3.66 8.27 -1.55
N THR A 46 3.67 7.37 -0.57
CA THR A 46 4.60 6.24 -0.53
C THR A 46 4.42 5.35 -1.76
N ILE A 47 3.19 5.10 -2.16
CA ILE A 47 2.91 4.35 -3.40
C ILE A 47 3.35 5.17 -4.62
N GLN A 48 3.00 6.45 -4.67
CA GLN A 48 3.24 7.30 -5.85
C GLN A 48 4.72 7.56 -6.11
N ARG A 49 5.51 7.73 -5.05
CA ARG A 49 6.88 8.25 -5.15
C ARG A 49 7.93 7.39 -4.46
N GLY A 50 7.51 6.39 -3.70
CA GLY A 50 8.42 5.54 -2.94
C GLY A 50 9.23 4.60 -3.83
N ARG A 51 10.30 4.08 -3.26
CA ARG A 51 11.07 3.01 -3.87
C ARG A 51 10.41 1.68 -3.53
N ARG A 52 10.48 0.73 -4.45
CA ARG A 52 9.94 -0.59 -4.20
C ARG A 52 11.02 -1.65 -4.31
N LYS A 53 10.82 -2.71 -3.53
CA LYS A 53 11.67 -3.89 -3.58
C LYS A 53 10.79 -5.13 -3.64
N GLN A 54 11.10 -6.01 -4.58
CA GLN A 54 10.42 -7.29 -4.70
C GLN A 54 10.79 -8.19 -3.53
N ASP A 55 9.79 -8.88 -2.97
CA ASP A 55 10.04 -9.87 -1.92
C ASP A 55 10.83 -11.04 -2.49
N SER A 56 11.84 -11.52 -1.75
CA SER A 56 12.70 -12.62 -2.20
C SER A 56 11.97 -13.96 -2.23
N MET A 57 10.91 -14.11 -1.47
CA MET A 57 10.17 -15.37 -1.34
C MET A 57 8.86 -15.39 -2.15
N ASN A 58 8.35 -14.22 -2.50
CA ASN A 58 7.10 -14.09 -3.24
C ASN A 58 7.24 -13.01 -4.32
N PRO A 59 7.43 -13.41 -5.59
CA PRO A 59 7.66 -12.43 -6.67
C PRO A 59 6.48 -11.51 -6.97
N ARG A 60 5.30 -11.79 -6.40
CA ARG A 60 4.11 -10.94 -6.56
C ARG A 60 3.97 -9.91 -5.45
N LYS A 61 4.83 -9.97 -4.45
CA LYS A 61 4.80 -9.09 -3.29
C LYS A 61 5.90 -8.04 -3.40
N TYR A 62 5.54 -6.78 -3.21
CA TYR A 62 6.47 -5.66 -3.24
C TYR A 62 6.35 -4.84 -1.97
N ARG A 63 7.48 -4.35 -1.51
CA ARG A 63 7.58 -3.44 -0.38
C ARG A 63 7.90 -2.05 -0.91
N TYR A 64 6.98 -1.11 -0.73
CA TYR A 64 7.19 0.29 -1.05
C TYR A 64 7.64 1.02 0.21
N ALA A 65 8.61 1.92 0.08
CA ALA A 65 9.14 2.67 1.20
C ALA A 65 9.41 4.12 0.79
N LYS A 66 9.06 5.05 1.65
CA LYS A 66 9.36 6.46 1.43
C LYS A 66 9.71 7.13 2.76
N THR A 67 10.70 8.03 2.70
CA THR A 67 11.12 8.83 3.85
C THR A 67 10.17 10.01 4.05
N PHE A 68 9.90 10.31 5.32
CA PHE A 68 9.17 11.51 5.73
C PHE A 68 9.81 12.05 7.01
N ASP A 69 9.66 13.34 7.24
CA ASP A 69 10.21 14.01 8.42
C ASP A 69 9.17 14.38 9.47
N ASP A 70 7.91 14.05 9.22
CA ASP A 70 6.77 14.40 10.06
C ASP A 70 6.02 13.19 10.60
N LEU A 71 6.69 12.05 10.73
CA LEU A 71 6.09 10.82 11.23
C LEU A 71 6.05 10.79 12.76
N ALA A 72 5.29 9.81 13.30
CA ALA A 72 5.19 9.62 14.73
C ALA A 72 6.50 9.13 15.33
N GLU A 73 6.81 9.59 16.55
CA GLU A 73 7.99 9.19 17.30
C GLU A 73 9.27 9.39 16.47
N ASP A 74 10.17 8.39 16.48
CA ASP A 74 11.44 8.42 15.74
C ASP A 74 11.35 7.74 14.38
N ASN A 75 10.15 7.49 13.87
CA ASN A 75 9.97 6.85 12.58
C ASN A 75 10.42 7.74 11.44
N THR A 76 11.08 7.14 10.48
CA THR A 76 11.64 7.84 9.31
C THR A 76 10.97 7.47 8.01
N HIS A 77 10.29 6.32 7.97
CA HIS A 77 9.72 5.77 6.73
C HIS A 77 8.31 5.27 6.95
N ILE A 78 7.51 5.38 5.89
CA ILE A 78 6.29 4.60 5.76
C ILE A 78 6.59 3.45 4.82
N ILE A 79 6.15 2.26 5.23
CA ILE A 79 6.28 1.02 4.48
C ILE A 79 4.88 0.60 4.06
N ALA A 80 4.74 0.24 2.79
CA ALA A 80 3.49 -0.33 2.27
C ALA A 80 3.80 -1.66 1.59
N ILE A 81 3.05 -2.68 1.95
CA ILE A 81 3.14 -4.00 1.33
C ILE A 81 2.02 -4.12 0.31
N VAL A 82 2.40 -4.42 -0.93
CA VAL A 82 1.48 -4.50 -2.07
C VAL A 82 1.58 -5.87 -2.71
N LEU A 83 0.43 -6.47 -3.01
CA LEU A 83 0.37 -7.69 -3.80
C LEU A 83 -0.06 -7.36 -5.22
N PHE A 84 0.68 -7.92 -6.17
CA PHE A 84 0.40 -7.82 -7.60
C PHE A 84 -0.26 -9.12 -8.04
N LYS A 85 -1.56 -9.06 -8.32
CA LYS A 85 -2.34 -10.21 -8.71
C LYS A 85 -3.05 -9.99 -10.04
N PHE A 86 -3.60 -11.07 -10.57
CA PHE A 86 -4.49 -11.02 -11.72
C PHE A 86 -5.87 -11.52 -11.31
N SER A 87 -6.91 -10.93 -11.86
CA SER A 87 -8.27 -11.44 -11.77
C SER A 87 -8.81 -11.66 -13.17
N THR A 88 -9.86 -12.50 -13.29
CA THR A 88 -10.51 -12.73 -14.57
C THR A 88 -11.54 -11.64 -14.83
N GLY A 89 -11.43 -10.98 -15.97
CA GLY A 89 -12.41 -10.00 -16.40
C GLY A 89 -13.65 -10.66 -17.02
N ASP A 90 -14.67 -9.85 -17.29
CA ASP A 90 -15.95 -10.31 -17.83
C ASP A 90 -15.80 -11.02 -19.18
N ALA A 91 -14.80 -10.62 -19.96
CA ALA A 91 -14.51 -11.22 -21.27
C ALA A 91 -13.56 -12.43 -21.18
N GLY A 92 -13.24 -12.91 -19.98
CA GLY A 92 -12.33 -14.03 -19.79
C GLY A 92 -10.85 -13.67 -19.82
N GLY A 93 -10.50 -12.41 -20.09
CA GLY A 93 -9.11 -11.94 -20.07
C GLY A 93 -8.61 -11.67 -18.66
N LEU A 94 -7.29 -11.64 -18.50
CA LEU A 94 -6.68 -11.31 -17.21
C LEU A 94 -6.65 -9.81 -17.01
N ILE A 95 -7.02 -9.37 -15.81
CA ILE A 95 -6.99 -7.98 -15.38
C ILE A 95 -6.01 -7.87 -14.21
N LEU A 96 -5.15 -6.85 -14.24
CA LEU A 96 -4.26 -6.54 -13.13
C LEU A 96 -5.09 -6.14 -11.90
N ASN A 97 -4.73 -6.71 -10.76
CA ASN A 97 -5.44 -6.48 -9.51
C ASN A 97 -4.40 -6.29 -8.39
N ASN A 98 -3.82 -5.08 -8.32
CA ASN A 98 -2.73 -4.76 -7.42
C ASN A 98 -3.28 -3.97 -6.23
N TYR A 99 -3.06 -4.45 -5.01
CA TYR A 99 -3.65 -3.81 -3.84
C TYR A 99 -2.71 -3.79 -2.64
N ILE A 100 -2.94 -2.80 -1.78
CA ILE A 100 -2.20 -2.65 -0.52
C ILE A 100 -2.74 -3.68 0.48
N VAL A 101 -1.82 -4.47 1.05
CA VAL A 101 -2.14 -5.47 2.08
C VAL A 101 -2.08 -4.83 3.46
N THR A 102 -0.99 -4.11 3.73
CA THR A 102 -0.77 -3.43 5.00
C THR A 102 0.18 -2.26 4.82
N ALA A 103 0.24 -1.41 5.84
CA ALA A 103 1.18 -0.30 5.89
C ALA A 103 1.51 0.03 7.34
N TYR A 104 2.73 0.52 7.57
CA TYR A 104 3.19 0.87 8.91
C TYR A 104 4.32 1.86 8.83
N GLN A 105 4.64 2.48 9.98
CA GLN A 105 5.81 3.36 10.11
C GLN A 105 6.98 2.57 10.64
N LYS A 106 8.18 2.97 10.24
CA LYS A 106 9.41 2.30 10.66
C LYS A 106 10.55 3.29 10.80
N GLU A 107 11.40 3.07 11.79
CA GLU A 107 12.68 3.74 11.89
C GLU A 107 13.73 2.94 11.12
N ILE A 108 14.38 3.59 10.16
CA ILE A 108 15.48 2.99 9.39
C ILE A 108 16.69 3.85 9.61
N GLY A 109 17.63 3.31 10.31
CA GLY A 109 18.89 4.00 10.65
C GLY A 109 19.90 3.99 9.52
#